data_39c98a95d53a147c2911de0030cd0490
#
_entry.id   39c98a95d53a147c2911de0030cd0490
#
_cell.length_a   1.000
_cell.length_b   1.000
_cell.length_c   1.000
_cell.angle_alpha   90.00
_cell.angle_beta   90.00
_cell.angle_gamma   90.00
#
_symmetry.space_group_name_H-M   'P 1'
#
loop_
_entity.id
_entity.type
_entity.pdbx_description
1 polymer ?
#
loop_
_entity_poly.entity_id
_entity_poly.type
_entity_poly.pdbx_seq_one_letter_code
_entity_poly.pdbx_strand_id
1 'polypeptide(L)'
;PTGTRDPLGLETGVTFDAYDLLVTQSQVKQAAWSVMSASNDYRVLGPLMVTDPNQNRTAVEVDALGIVVKSAIMGKAGANEGDTLADPTARMEYNLFNWMTNGQPNYVHTFAREQHGASNPRWQESYAYSNGSGGVAMVKAQAHPGPALQVNPDGSTTQVNANPRWIGNGRTILNNKGNPVKQYEPYFSTTFAYEDEQALSEMGVTPILYYDAVGRHTRTAFPNGTMTRVEFDAWLQRVFDANDTVKESQWYVERGSPDPTSQPEPLNDPEQRAAWLAARHANTPAVLHFDSLGRPVYAISDYGAGKTATIRSESDLTGRNATIYDQLQRVVASSFTGMV
;
A
#
# COMPACT_ATOMS: atom_id res chain seq x y z
N PRO A 1 -17.91 15.45 -22.72
CA PRO A 1 -16.90 15.93 -23.67
C PRO A 1 -16.20 14.71 -24.28
N THR A 2 -16.08 14.72 -25.60
CA THR A 2 -15.46 13.69 -26.43
C THR A 2 -13.96 13.95 -26.65
N GLY A 3 -13.45 15.07 -26.14
CA GLY A 3 -12.03 15.42 -26.26
C GLY A 3 -11.63 16.61 -25.41
N THR A 4 -10.34 16.75 -25.17
CA THR A 4 -9.72 17.86 -24.47
C THR A 4 -8.43 18.26 -25.22
N ARG A 5 -8.00 19.50 -25.04
CA ARG A 5 -6.72 19.99 -25.54
C ARG A 5 -6.00 20.72 -24.41
N ASP A 6 -4.76 20.34 -24.18
CA ASP A 6 -3.93 20.96 -23.16
C ASP A 6 -3.27 22.27 -23.64
N PRO A 7 -2.71 23.12 -22.73
CA PRO A 7 -2.05 24.35 -23.10
C PRO A 7 -0.82 24.16 -23.99
N LEU A 8 -0.22 22.99 -24.03
CA LEU A 8 0.90 22.64 -24.92
C LEU A 8 0.40 22.17 -26.29
N GLY A 9 -0.94 22.11 -26.49
CA GLY A 9 -1.56 21.69 -27.75
C GLY A 9 -1.74 20.20 -27.90
N LEU A 10 -1.49 19.40 -26.83
CA LEU A 10 -1.76 17.95 -26.84
C LEU A 10 -3.29 17.74 -26.86
N GLU A 11 -3.77 17.02 -27.85
CA GLU A 11 -5.18 16.67 -27.97
C GLU A 11 -5.41 15.25 -27.51
N THR A 12 -6.43 15.06 -26.67
CA THR A 12 -6.94 13.75 -26.28
C THR A 12 -8.39 13.64 -26.75
N GLY A 13 -8.80 12.45 -27.14
CA GLY A 13 -10.17 12.20 -27.57
C GLY A 13 -10.64 10.82 -27.13
N VAL A 14 -11.95 10.68 -26.98
CA VAL A 14 -12.62 9.41 -26.74
C VAL A 14 -13.76 9.23 -27.71
N THR A 15 -13.96 8.00 -28.19
CA THR A 15 -15.11 7.59 -28.99
C THR A 15 -15.93 6.61 -28.15
N PHE A 16 -17.20 6.83 -28.08
CA PHE A 16 -18.15 5.95 -27.40
C PHE A 16 -18.81 4.98 -28.39
N ASP A 17 -19.49 4.00 -27.85
CA ASP A 17 -20.35 3.09 -28.60
C ASP A 17 -21.61 3.80 -29.13
N ALA A 18 -22.48 3.05 -29.83
CA ALA A 18 -23.72 3.59 -30.41
C ALA A 18 -24.74 4.09 -29.37
N TYR A 19 -24.52 3.81 -28.10
CA TYR A 19 -25.40 4.22 -27.00
C TYR A 19 -24.78 5.30 -26.11
N ASP A 20 -23.61 5.85 -26.49
CA ASP A 20 -22.82 6.79 -25.68
C ASP A 20 -22.51 6.30 -24.26
N LEU A 21 -22.46 4.98 -24.07
CA LEU A 21 -22.31 4.33 -22.75
C LEU A 21 -20.88 3.89 -22.47
N LEU A 22 -20.25 3.22 -23.42
CA LEU A 22 -18.93 2.61 -23.22
C LEU A 22 -17.90 3.18 -24.20
N VAL A 23 -16.71 3.48 -23.71
CA VAL A 23 -15.60 3.95 -24.53
C VAL A 23 -15.11 2.81 -25.42
N THR A 24 -15.13 2.99 -26.72
CA THR A 24 -14.61 2.06 -27.73
C THR A 24 -13.22 2.43 -28.21
N GLN A 25 -12.85 3.72 -28.14
CA GLN A 25 -11.50 4.20 -28.44
C GLN A 25 -11.11 5.35 -27.53
N SER A 26 -9.86 5.37 -27.11
CA SER A 26 -9.21 6.56 -26.59
C SER A 26 -7.97 6.87 -27.41
N GLN A 27 -7.68 8.15 -27.61
CA GLN A 27 -6.61 8.58 -28.49
C GLN A 27 -5.90 9.81 -27.97
N VAL A 28 -4.59 9.85 -28.19
CA VAL A 28 -3.73 10.98 -27.81
C VAL A 28 -2.95 11.40 -29.05
N LYS A 29 -2.97 12.71 -29.38
CA LYS A 29 -2.25 13.23 -30.51
C LYS A 29 -0.99 13.99 -30.05
N GLN A 30 0.14 13.48 -30.43
CA GLN A 30 1.43 14.18 -30.34
C GLN A 30 1.86 14.63 -31.73
N ALA A 31 2.72 13.89 -32.43
CA ALA A 31 3.03 14.08 -33.87
C ALA A 31 2.02 13.32 -34.73
N ALA A 32 1.53 12.18 -34.28
CA ALA A 32 0.46 11.38 -34.88
C ALA A 32 -0.49 10.90 -33.78
N TRP A 33 -1.68 10.42 -34.15
CA TRP A 33 -2.63 9.83 -33.22
C TRP A 33 -2.13 8.47 -32.73
N SER A 34 -2.02 8.33 -31.40
CA SER A 34 -1.85 7.06 -30.73
C SER A 34 -3.21 6.58 -30.25
N VAL A 35 -3.72 5.49 -30.81
CA VAL A 35 -5.08 5.00 -30.59
C VAL A 35 -5.05 3.72 -29.79
N MET A 36 -5.79 3.70 -28.68
CA MET A 36 -6.16 2.51 -27.93
C MET A 36 -7.60 2.17 -28.25
N SER A 37 -7.92 0.93 -28.56
CA SER A 37 -9.30 0.48 -28.83
C SER A 37 -9.75 -0.61 -27.87
N ALA A 38 -11.05 -0.66 -27.58
CA ALA A 38 -11.66 -1.62 -26.68
C ALA A 38 -12.86 -2.32 -27.33
N SER A 39 -12.97 -3.63 -27.11
CA SER A 39 -14.17 -4.41 -27.35
C SER A 39 -14.87 -4.66 -26.02
N ASN A 40 -16.07 -4.13 -25.86
CA ASN A 40 -16.80 -4.11 -24.61
C ASN A 40 -17.89 -5.18 -24.55
N ASP A 41 -18.22 -5.62 -23.32
CA ASP A 41 -19.39 -6.44 -23.01
C ASP A 41 -20.35 -5.65 -22.11
N TYR A 42 -21.62 -5.53 -22.52
CA TYR A 42 -22.63 -4.79 -21.77
C TYR A 42 -23.10 -5.45 -20.48
N ARG A 43 -22.84 -6.76 -20.28
CA ARG A 43 -23.13 -7.44 -19.00
C ARG A 43 -22.26 -6.91 -17.88
N VAL A 44 -20.98 -6.65 -18.18
CA VAL A 44 -20.00 -6.20 -17.19
C VAL A 44 -19.70 -4.72 -17.29
N LEU A 45 -20.28 -4.02 -18.29
CA LEU A 45 -20.09 -2.60 -18.58
C LEU A 45 -18.59 -2.22 -18.69
N GLY A 46 -17.81 -3.10 -19.33
CA GLY A 46 -16.37 -2.93 -19.44
C GLY A 46 -15.75 -3.70 -20.60
N PRO A 47 -14.46 -3.46 -20.87
CA PRO A 47 -13.76 -4.09 -21.98
C PRO A 47 -13.42 -5.55 -21.68
N LEU A 48 -13.72 -6.44 -22.63
CA LEU A 48 -13.19 -7.80 -22.66
C LEU A 48 -11.88 -7.91 -23.46
N MET A 49 -11.61 -6.97 -24.35
CA MET A 49 -10.34 -6.88 -25.05
C MET A 49 -9.95 -5.42 -25.27
N VAL A 50 -8.68 -5.12 -25.02
CA VAL A 50 -8.07 -3.82 -25.29
C VAL A 50 -6.90 -4.05 -26.26
N THR A 51 -6.79 -3.18 -27.27
CA THR A 51 -5.66 -3.14 -28.21
C THR A 51 -4.92 -1.82 -28.00
N ASP A 52 -3.62 -1.91 -27.72
CA ASP A 52 -2.77 -0.75 -27.53
C ASP A 52 -2.38 -0.07 -28.85
N PRO A 53 -1.73 1.12 -28.84
CA PRO A 53 -1.28 1.80 -30.05
C PRO A 53 -0.26 1.00 -30.89
N ASN A 54 0.45 0.07 -30.28
CA ASN A 54 1.39 -0.84 -30.96
C ASN A 54 0.71 -2.09 -31.52
N GLN A 55 -0.62 -2.18 -31.40
CA GLN A 55 -1.46 -3.30 -31.83
C GLN A 55 -1.31 -4.56 -30.97
N ASN A 56 -0.70 -4.47 -29.78
CA ASN A 56 -0.74 -5.58 -28.84
C ASN A 56 -2.12 -5.61 -28.14
N ARG A 57 -2.58 -6.80 -27.81
CA ARG A 57 -3.90 -7.04 -27.25
C ARG A 57 -3.81 -7.60 -25.86
N THR A 58 -4.72 -7.18 -25.00
CA THR A 58 -4.98 -7.81 -23.70
C THR A 58 -6.44 -8.20 -23.67
N ALA A 59 -6.75 -9.43 -23.30
CA ALA A 59 -8.11 -9.93 -23.25
C ALA A 59 -8.41 -10.57 -21.89
N VAL A 60 -9.69 -10.52 -21.49
CA VAL A 60 -10.21 -11.23 -20.31
C VAL A 60 -11.43 -12.07 -20.69
N GLU A 61 -11.61 -13.16 -19.98
CA GLU A 61 -12.82 -13.98 -19.99
C GLU A 61 -13.52 -13.83 -18.64
N VAL A 62 -14.83 -13.63 -18.66
CA VAL A 62 -15.65 -13.50 -17.47
C VAL A 62 -16.67 -14.63 -17.40
N ASP A 63 -17.00 -15.03 -16.18
CA ASP A 63 -18.04 -16.03 -15.92
C ASP A 63 -19.46 -15.45 -16.06
N ALA A 64 -20.49 -16.25 -15.69
CA ALA A 64 -21.87 -15.81 -15.71
C ALA A 64 -22.19 -14.67 -14.72
N LEU A 65 -21.38 -14.49 -13.67
CA LEU A 65 -21.50 -13.42 -12.68
C LEU A 65 -20.74 -12.16 -13.09
N GLY A 66 -20.02 -12.20 -14.23
CA GLY A 66 -19.17 -11.09 -14.66
C GLY A 66 -17.81 -11.03 -13.97
N ILE A 67 -17.40 -12.09 -13.27
CA ILE A 67 -16.12 -12.17 -12.58
C ILE A 67 -15.06 -12.67 -13.55
N VAL A 68 -13.88 -12.03 -13.58
CA VAL A 68 -12.78 -12.43 -14.46
C VAL A 68 -12.24 -13.81 -14.07
N VAL A 69 -12.28 -14.76 -15.00
CA VAL A 69 -11.77 -16.13 -14.80
C VAL A 69 -10.48 -16.42 -15.57
N LYS A 70 -10.19 -15.65 -16.62
CA LYS A 70 -8.92 -15.72 -17.35
C LYS A 70 -8.49 -14.34 -17.84
N SER A 71 -7.18 -14.18 -17.99
CA SER A 71 -6.60 -13.04 -18.71
C SER A 71 -5.48 -13.51 -19.63
N ALA A 72 -5.32 -12.83 -20.77
CA ALA A 72 -4.29 -13.13 -21.75
C ALA A 72 -3.61 -11.83 -22.21
N ILE A 73 -2.28 -11.81 -22.11
CA ILE A 73 -1.44 -10.80 -22.75
C ILE A 73 -1.06 -11.36 -24.11
N MET A 74 -1.66 -10.76 -25.13
CA MET A 74 -1.59 -11.26 -26.51
C MET A 74 -0.70 -10.36 -27.34
N GLY A 75 -0.01 -10.90 -28.32
CA GLY A 75 0.65 -10.12 -29.35
C GLY A 75 -0.34 -9.48 -30.34
N LYS A 76 0.19 -8.99 -31.47
CA LYS A 76 -0.57 -8.39 -32.55
C LYS A 76 -1.55 -9.38 -33.17
N ALA A 77 -2.63 -8.88 -33.76
CA ALA A 77 -3.55 -9.72 -34.50
C ALA A 77 -2.84 -10.44 -35.64
N GLY A 78 -2.96 -11.77 -35.73
CA GLY A 78 -2.31 -12.59 -36.74
C GLY A 78 -0.84 -12.92 -36.46
N ALA A 79 -0.21 -12.36 -35.41
CA ALA A 79 1.10 -12.78 -34.96
C ALA A 79 0.99 -13.99 -34.00
N ASN A 80 1.96 -14.89 -34.06
CA ASN A 80 2.04 -16.02 -33.13
C ASN A 80 2.91 -15.62 -31.91
N GLU A 81 2.44 -14.59 -31.19
CA GLU A 81 3.13 -13.97 -30.07
C GLU A 81 2.18 -13.85 -28.86
N GLY A 82 2.75 -13.98 -27.66
CA GLY A 82 1.99 -13.88 -26.41
C GLY A 82 1.09 -15.10 -26.15
N ASP A 83 0.18 -14.91 -25.22
CA ASP A 83 -0.79 -15.95 -24.80
C ASP A 83 -2.15 -15.75 -25.46
N THR A 84 -3.11 -16.64 -25.19
CA THR A 84 -4.48 -16.55 -25.66
C THR A 84 -5.45 -16.90 -24.53
N LEU A 85 -6.75 -16.62 -24.67
CA LEU A 85 -7.74 -17.05 -23.66
C LEU A 85 -7.90 -18.58 -23.59
N ALA A 86 -7.53 -19.31 -24.67
CA ALA A 86 -7.46 -20.77 -24.64
C ALA A 86 -6.25 -21.29 -23.87
N ASP A 87 -5.17 -20.52 -23.90
CA ASP A 87 -3.91 -20.78 -23.16
C ASP A 87 -3.48 -19.50 -22.45
N PRO A 88 -4.10 -19.17 -21.28
CA PRO A 88 -4.08 -17.84 -20.70
C PRO A 88 -2.77 -17.51 -19.96
N THR A 89 -2.47 -16.21 -19.87
CA THR A 89 -1.41 -15.67 -18.99
C THR A 89 -1.72 -15.91 -17.52
N ALA A 90 -2.98 -15.72 -17.13
CA ALA A 90 -3.45 -16.05 -15.80
C ALA A 90 -4.87 -16.61 -15.83
N ARG A 91 -5.18 -17.47 -14.87
CA ARG A 91 -6.53 -17.97 -14.62
C ARG A 91 -6.86 -17.88 -13.15
N MET A 92 -8.14 -17.73 -12.84
CA MET A 92 -8.67 -17.59 -11.48
C MET A 92 -9.81 -18.60 -11.29
N GLU A 93 -9.76 -19.30 -10.17
CA GLU A 93 -10.77 -20.26 -9.72
C GLU A 93 -11.36 -19.76 -8.40
N TYR A 94 -12.65 -19.51 -8.37
CA TYR A 94 -13.34 -18.93 -7.22
C TYR A 94 -14.08 -19.99 -6.42
N ASN A 95 -13.78 -20.10 -5.13
CA ASN A 95 -14.60 -20.89 -4.20
C ASN A 95 -15.45 -19.93 -3.35
N LEU A 96 -16.62 -19.57 -3.89
CA LEU A 96 -17.54 -18.59 -3.30
C LEU A 96 -18.41 -19.17 -2.17
N PHE A 97 -18.41 -20.49 -2.01
CA PHE A 97 -19.27 -21.21 -1.06
C PHE A 97 -18.49 -21.99 0.00
N ASN A 98 -17.19 -21.78 0.11
CA ASN A 98 -16.33 -22.50 1.05
C ASN A 98 -16.79 -22.33 2.51
N TRP A 99 -17.24 -21.12 2.86
CA TRP A 99 -17.80 -20.86 4.19
C TRP A 99 -19.06 -21.68 4.47
N MET A 100 -19.96 -21.79 3.50
CA MET A 100 -21.20 -22.55 3.65
C MET A 100 -20.97 -24.05 3.74
N THR A 101 -19.95 -24.57 3.04
CA THR A 101 -19.70 -26.02 2.93
C THR A 101 -18.71 -26.52 3.99
N ASN A 102 -17.72 -25.73 4.35
CA ASN A 102 -16.58 -26.15 5.17
C ASN A 102 -16.35 -25.28 6.41
N GLY A 103 -17.09 -24.17 6.59
CA GLY A 103 -16.85 -23.20 7.66
C GLY A 103 -15.53 -22.44 7.53
N GLN A 104 -14.90 -22.49 6.35
CA GLN A 104 -13.63 -21.84 6.05
C GLN A 104 -13.84 -20.62 5.14
N PRO A 105 -12.97 -19.62 5.18
CA PRO A 105 -13.07 -18.45 4.31
C PRO A 105 -13.21 -18.81 2.83
N ASN A 106 -14.06 -18.07 2.12
CA ASN A 106 -14.09 -18.13 0.66
C ASN A 106 -12.76 -17.64 0.10
N TYR A 107 -12.37 -18.13 -1.07
CA TYR A 107 -11.09 -17.77 -1.65
C TYR A 107 -11.12 -17.69 -3.18
N VAL A 108 -10.13 -16.99 -3.73
CA VAL A 108 -9.73 -17.08 -5.13
C VAL A 108 -8.36 -17.73 -5.22
N HIS A 109 -8.25 -18.77 -6.06
CA HIS A 109 -7.02 -19.42 -6.45
C HIS A 109 -6.59 -18.85 -7.78
N THR A 110 -5.43 -18.21 -7.82
CA THR A 110 -4.88 -17.59 -9.03
C THR A 110 -3.65 -18.36 -9.49
N PHE A 111 -3.61 -18.61 -10.78
CA PHE A 111 -2.46 -19.20 -11.48
C PHE A 111 -1.90 -18.15 -12.43
N ALA A 112 -0.64 -17.80 -12.28
CA ALA A 112 0.09 -16.93 -13.18
C ALA A 112 1.17 -17.73 -13.93
N ARG A 113 1.18 -17.62 -15.25
CA ARG A 113 2.14 -18.33 -16.11
C ARG A 113 3.54 -17.75 -15.94
N GLU A 114 4.56 -18.59 -15.74
CA GLU A 114 5.95 -18.15 -15.65
C GLU A 114 6.57 -17.78 -17.01
N GLN A 115 6.15 -18.45 -18.07
CA GLN A 115 6.74 -18.28 -19.40
C GLN A 115 5.68 -18.35 -20.50
N HIS A 116 5.60 -17.30 -21.32
CA HIS A 116 4.74 -17.24 -22.49
C HIS A 116 5.11 -18.31 -23.54
N GLY A 117 4.11 -18.88 -24.19
CA GLY A 117 4.29 -19.81 -25.30
C GLY A 117 4.88 -21.17 -24.92
N ALA A 118 5.09 -21.47 -23.64
CA ALA A 118 5.56 -22.78 -23.23
C ALA A 118 4.48 -23.85 -23.41
N SER A 119 4.80 -24.98 -24.03
CA SER A 119 3.87 -26.11 -24.23
C SER A 119 3.48 -26.81 -22.94
N ASN A 120 4.28 -26.71 -21.89
CA ASN A 120 4.00 -27.20 -20.55
C ASN A 120 4.40 -26.11 -19.53
N PRO A 121 3.58 -25.06 -19.37
CA PRO A 121 3.94 -23.91 -18.55
C PRO A 121 4.01 -24.28 -17.08
N ARG A 122 4.99 -23.72 -16.40
CA ARG A 122 4.97 -23.65 -14.95
C ARG A 122 4.07 -22.50 -14.51
N TRP A 123 3.38 -22.73 -13.41
CA TRP A 123 2.44 -21.77 -12.83
C TRP A 123 2.92 -21.35 -11.46
N GLN A 124 2.87 -20.05 -11.22
CA GLN A 124 2.94 -19.50 -9.87
C GLN A 124 1.53 -19.44 -9.31
N GLU A 125 1.33 -20.05 -8.17
CA GLU A 125 0.02 -20.16 -7.54
C GLU A 125 -0.10 -19.23 -6.35
N SER A 126 -1.29 -18.65 -6.18
CA SER A 126 -1.63 -17.86 -5.00
C SER A 126 -3.08 -18.04 -4.61
N TYR A 127 -3.34 -17.95 -3.30
CA TYR A 127 -4.68 -18.01 -2.72
C TYR A 127 -4.94 -16.70 -1.96
N ALA A 128 -6.07 -16.06 -2.22
CA ALA A 128 -6.53 -14.93 -1.45
C ALA A 128 -7.84 -15.30 -0.76
N TYR A 129 -7.82 -15.32 0.56
CA TYR A 129 -8.96 -15.65 1.41
C TYR A 129 -9.70 -14.38 1.81
N SER A 130 -11.04 -14.39 1.70
CA SER A 130 -11.88 -13.25 2.05
C SER A 130 -12.41 -13.36 3.48
N ASN A 131 -12.50 -12.21 4.16
CA ASN A 131 -13.22 -12.09 5.42
C ASN A 131 -14.72 -11.86 5.20
N GLY A 132 -15.51 -11.84 6.27
CA GLY A 132 -16.95 -11.62 6.21
C GLY A 132 -17.36 -10.19 5.77
N SER A 133 -16.43 -9.24 5.68
CA SER A 133 -16.67 -7.86 5.22
C SER A 133 -16.28 -7.64 3.75
N GLY A 134 -15.90 -8.71 3.03
CA GLY A 134 -15.44 -8.61 1.63
C GLY A 134 -13.99 -8.17 1.46
N GLY A 135 -13.25 -7.97 2.55
CA GLY A 135 -11.81 -7.69 2.52
C GLY A 135 -10.97 -8.96 2.46
N VAL A 136 -9.69 -8.82 2.16
CA VAL A 136 -8.73 -9.92 2.19
C VAL A 136 -8.34 -10.22 3.64
N ALA A 137 -8.54 -11.47 4.08
CA ALA A 137 -8.14 -11.96 5.40
C ALA A 137 -6.71 -12.51 5.39
N MET A 138 -6.34 -13.24 4.35
CA MET A 138 -5.02 -13.85 4.17
C MET A 138 -4.70 -14.04 2.70
N VAL A 139 -3.43 -13.91 2.37
CA VAL A 139 -2.88 -14.31 1.06
C VAL A 139 -1.82 -15.37 1.30
N LYS A 140 -1.87 -16.44 0.51
CA LYS A 140 -0.83 -17.47 0.41
C LYS A 140 -0.26 -17.43 -1.00
N ALA A 141 1.04 -17.29 -1.12
CA ALA A 141 1.75 -17.34 -2.41
C ALA A 141 2.75 -18.48 -2.42
N GLN A 142 2.80 -19.22 -3.53
CA GLN A 142 3.77 -20.29 -3.73
C GLN A 142 5.19 -19.73 -3.71
N ALA A 143 6.11 -20.45 -3.09
CA ALA A 143 7.51 -20.09 -2.99
C ALA A 143 8.42 -21.27 -3.33
N HIS A 144 9.71 -20.97 -3.61
CA HIS A 144 10.71 -22.00 -3.83
C HIS A 144 10.79 -22.96 -2.63
N PRO A 145 11.12 -24.27 -2.88
CA PRO A 145 11.31 -25.24 -1.83
C PRO A 145 12.26 -24.77 -0.73
N GLY A 146 11.98 -25.11 0.51
CA GLY A 146 12.83 -24.74 1.63
C GLY A 146 12.15 -24.91 2.99
N PRO A 147 12.74 -24.38 4.06
CA PRO A 147 12.19 -24.46 5.40
C PRO A 147 10.84 -23.75 5.49
N ALA A 148 9.87 -24.41 6.12
CA ALA A 148 8.53 -23.91 6.37
C ALA A 148 8.04 -24.41 7.72
N LEU A 149 7.09 -23.70 8.31
CA LEU A 149 6.46 -24.10 9.57
C LEU A 149 5.28 -25.02 9.31
N GLN A 150 5.19 -26.05 10.13
CA GLN A 150 4.06 -26.98 10.18
C GLN A 150 3.46 -26.92 11.59
N VAL A 151 2.14 -26.77 11.66
CA VAL A 151 1.41 -26.89 12.93
C VAL A 151 1.22 -28.36 13.28
N ASN A 152 1.57 -28.72 14.50
CA ASN A 152 1.36 -30.03 15.06
C ASN A 152 -0.05 -30.14 15.68
N PRO A 153 -0.57 -31.36 15.91
CA PRO A 153 -1.88 -31.56 16.55
C PRO A 153 -2.02 -30.95 17.95
N ASP A 154 -0.93 -30.69 18.63
CA ASP A 154 -0.89 -30.05 19.95
C ASP A 154 -0.83 -28.51 19.88
N GLY A 155 -0.89 -27.93 18.65
CA GLY A 155 -0.80 -26.49 18.41
C GLY A 155 0.62 -25.91 18.41
N SER A 156 1.64 -26.73 18.67
CA SER A 156 3.05 -26.34 18.51
C SER A 156 3.44 -26.26 17.04
N THR A 157 4.55 -25.59 16.73
CA THR A 157 5.10 -25.54 15.39
C THR A 157 6.43 -26.25 15.28
N THR A 158 6.65 -26.96 14.17
CA THR A 158 7.95 -27.52 13.80
C THR A 158 8.38 -27.01 12.44
N GLN A 159 9.69 -26.82 12.28
CA GLN A 159 10.26 -26.44 10.99
C GLN A 159 10.58 -27.70 10.18
N VAL A 160 10.02 -27.78 8.97
CA VAL A 160 10.26 -28.87 8.02
C VAL A 160 10.59 -28.30 6.63
N ASN A 161 11.21 -29.11 5.77
CA ASN A 161 11.38 -28.73 4.37
C ASN A 161 10.11 -29.06 3.58
N ALA A 162 9.56 -28.07 2.88
CA ALA A 162 8.37 -28.20 2.03
C ALA A 162 8.68 -27.89 0.56
N ASN A 163 7.97 -28.60 -0.35
CA ASN A 163 8.02 -28.40 -1.79
C ASN A 163 6.63 -28.65 -2.42
N PRO A 164 5.91 -27.63 -2.87
CA PRO A 164 6.22 -26.22 -2.65
C PRO A 164 6.02 -25.81 -1.19
N ARG A 165 6.64 -24.71 -0.79
CA ARG A 165 6.25 -24.01 0.43
C ARG A 165 5.44 -22.76 0.05
N TRP A 166 4.73 -22.22 1.04
CA TRP A 166 3.83 -21.10 0.85
C TRP A 166 4.21 -19.94 1.76
N ILE A 167 4.20 -18.72 1.22
CA ILE A 167 4.34 -17.52 2.04
C ILE A 167 2.94 -17.07 2.40
N GLY A 168 2.61 -17.11 3.70
CA GLY A 168 1.42 -16.47 4.25
C GLY A 168 1.75 -15.05 4.68
N ASN A 169 0.90 -14.07 4.35
CA ASN A 169 0.98 -12.77 4.99
C ASN A 169 0.56 -12.92 6.45
N GLY A 170 1.27 -12.28 7.39
CA GLY A 170 0.89 -12.26 8.78
C GLY A 170 -0.49 -11.65 9.00
N ARG A 171 -1.12 -11.98 10.11
CA ARG A 171 -2.44 -11.49 10.46
C ARG A 171 -2.45 -9.98 10.66
N THR A 172 -3.46 -9.29 10.11
CA THR A 172 -3.75 -7.90 10.41
C THR A 172 -4.92 -7.84 11.38
N ILE A 173 -4.69 -7.26 12.57
CA ILE A 173 -5.75 -7.02 13.56
C ILE A 173 -6.31 -5.63 13.31
N LEU A 174 -7.61 -5.56 13.13
CA LEU A 174 -8.35 -4.31 12.88
C LEU A 174 -9.10 -3.88 14.16
N ASN A 175 -9.28 -2.57 14.32
CA ASN A 175 -10.23 -2.04 15.31
C ASN A 175 -11.67 -2.07 14.79
N ASN A 176 -12.63 -1.64 15.60
CA ASN A 176 -14.06 -1.62 15.25
C ASN A 176 -14.42 -0.75 14.03
N LYS A 177 -13.50 0.10 13.57
CA LYS A 177 -13.65 0.97 12.39
C LYS A 177 -12.92 0.44 11.15
N GLY A 178 -12.33 -0.75 11.24
CA GLY A 178 -11.56 -1.35 10.15
C GLY A 178 -10.14 -0.81 10.01
N ASN A 179 -9.63 -0.01 10.94
CA ASN A 179 -8.25 0.47 10.89
C ASN A 179 -7.28 -0.58 11.45
N PRO A 180 -6.12 -0.84 10.82
CA PRO A 180 -5.15 -1.81 11.29
C PRO A 180 -4.51 -1.36 12.61
N VAL A 181 -4.62 -2.17 13.65
CA VAL A 181 -3.98 -1.95 14.97
C VAL A 181 -2.65 -2.66 15.06
N LYS A 182 -2.56 -3.87 14.51
CA LYS A 182 -1.34 -4.67 14.41
C LYS A 182 -1.28 -5.35 13.04
N GLN A 183 -0.08 -5.49 12.50
CA GLN A 183 0.18 -6.26 11.30
C GLN A 183 1.39 -7.13 11.53
N TYR A 184 1.19 -8.44 11.59
CA TYR A 184 2.25 -9.41 11.84
C TYR A 184 3.07 -9.68 10.59
N GLU A 185 4.25 -10.27 10.78
CA GLU A 185 5.20 -10.56 9.71
C GLU A 185 4.74 -11.74 8.85
N PRO A 186 5.11 -11.76 7.55
CA PRO A 186 4.91 -12.92 6.70
C PRO A 186 5.67 -14.14 7.23
N TYR A 187 5.13 -15.32 6.99
CA TYR A 187 5.72 -16.59 7.41
C TYR A 187 5.71 -17.63 6.29
N PHE A 188 6.58 -18.64 6.39
CA PHE A 188 6.55 -19.79 5.49
C PHE A 188 5.76 -20.93 6.10
N SER A 189 4.79 -21.47 5.35
CA SER A 189 3.95 -22.60 5.72
C SER A 189 4.12 -23.75 4.73
N THR A 190 3.79 -24.97 5.17
CA THR A 190 3.76 -26.18 4.35
C THR A 190 2.50 -26.30 3.50
N THR A 191 1.47 -25.46 3.74
CA THR A 191 0.16 -25.57 3.10
C THR A 191 -0.31 -24.22 2.55
N PHE A 192 -1.10 -24.30 1.45
CA PHE A 192 -1.83 -23.14 0.93
C PHE A 192 -3.10 -22.84 1.75
N ALA A 193 -3.59 -23.79 2.57
CA ALA A 193 -4.84 -23.64 3.30
C ALA A 193 -4.85 -22.38 4.19
N TYR A 194 -6.06 -21.93 4.50
CA TYR A 194 -6.25 -20.86 5.49
C TYR A 194 -5.76 -21.34 6.86
N GLU A 195 -4.97 -20.53 7.50
CA GLU A 195 -4.39 -20.79 8.83
C GLU A 195 -4.71 -19.61 9.73
N ASP A 196 -5.40 -19.87 10.84
CA ASP A 196 -5.72 -18.89 11.87
C ASP A 196 -5.00 -19.16 13.21
N GLU A 197 -4.14 -20.18 13.23
CA GLU A 197 -3.32 -20.50 14.39
C GLU A 197 -2.41 -19.33 14.75
N GLN A 198 -2.49 -18.92 15.99
CA GLN A 198 -1.74 -17.79 16.53
C GLN A 198 -0.22 -18.00 16.38
N ALA A 199 0.24 -19.23 16.55
CA ALA A 199 1.65 -19.59 16.44
C ALA A 199 2.26 -19.34 15.05
N LEU A 200 1.44 -19.28 14.00
CA LEU A 200 1.86 -18.98 12.63
C LEU A 200 1.50 -17.55 12.23
N SER A 201 0.22 -17.20 12.35
CA SER A 201 -0.32 -15.96 11.81
C SER A 201 0.08 -14.71 12.59
N GLU A 202 0.53 -14.88 13.85
CA GLU A 202 0.95 -13.81 14.75
C GLU A 202 2.46 -13.87 15.05
N MET A 203 3.26 -14.17 14.03
CA MET A 203 4.71 -14.18 14.14
C MET A 203 5.32 -12.77 14.04
N GLY A 204 6.50 -12.64 14.64
CA GLY A 204 7.28 -11.41 14.61
C GLY A 204 6.85 -10.40 15.66
N VAL A 205 7.57 -9.29 15.65
CA VAL A 205 7.41 -8.22 16.64
C VAL A 205 6.88 -7.00 15.89
N THR A 206 5.61 -6.68 16.12
CA THR A 206 4.90 -5.64 15.35
C THR A 206 4.60 -4.40 16.19
N PRO A 207 4.68 -3.18 15.63
CA PRO A 207 4.21 -1.99 16.31
C PRO A 207 2.68 -2.03 16.52
N ILE A 208 2.23 -1.30 17.55
CA ILE A 208 0.80 -1.09 17.83
C ILE A 208 0.42 0.31 17.39
N LEU A 209 -0.60 0.40 16.52
CA LEU A 209 -1.13 1.62 15.98
C LEU A 209 -2.37 2.06 16.76
N TYR A 210 -2.43 3.33 17.12
CA TYR A 210 -3.55 3.92 17.86
C TYR A 210 -4.22 5.00 17.02
N TYR A 211 -5.54 5.10 17.16
CA TYR A 211 -6.36 6.03 16.37
C TYR A 211 -7.30 6.83 17.27
N ASP A 212 -7.62 8.03 16.84
CA ASP A 212 -8.67 8.84 17.49
C ASP A 212 -10.09 8.40 17.06
N ALA A 213 -11.08 9.11 17.62
CA ALA A 213 -12.49 8.79 17.36
C ALA A 213 -12.91 8.97 15.90
N VAL A 214 -12.21 9.77 15.09
CA VAL A 214 -12.49 9.96 13.66
C VAL A 214 -11.61 9.08 12.75
N GLY A 215 -10.75 8.24 13.33
CA GLY A 215 -9.93 7.28 12.61
C GLY A 215 -8.58 7.81 12.15
N ARG A 216 -8.12 8.98 12.65
CA ARG A 216 -6.77 9.46 12.35
C ARG A 216 -5.75 8.74 13.24
N HIS A 217 -4.62 8.36 12.65
CA HIS A 217 -3.52 7.74 13.38
C HIS A 217 -2.88 8.76 14.35
N THR A 218 -2.84 8.43 15.64
CA THR A 218 -2.36 9.34 16.70
C THR A 218 -1.07 8.88 17.39
N ARG A 219 -0.79 7.58 17.41
CA ARG A 219 0.41 7.04 18.07
C ARG A 219 0.81 5.70 17.48
N THR A 220 2.11 5.47 17.35
CA THR A 220 2.70 4.14 17.12
C THR A 220 3.55 3.78 18.33
N ALA A 221 3.27 2.65 18.98
CA ALA A 221 4.13 2.05 20.00
C ALA A 221 4.99 0.97 19.35
N PHE A 222 6.31 1.10 19.42
CA PHE A 222 7.24 0.16 18.83
C PHE A 222 7.63 -0.95 19.84
N PRO A 223 8.01 -2.13 19.35
CA PRO A 223 8.38 -3.26 20.17
C PRO A 223 9.59 -3.02 21.09
N ASN A 224 10.48 -2.11 20.70
CA ASN A 224 11.65 -1.73 21.49
C ASN A 224 11.34 -0.74 22.63
N GLY A 225 10.06 -0.50 22.91
CA GLY A 225 9.61 0.42 23.97
C GLY A 225 9.64 1.90 23.62
N THR A 226 9.98 2.27 22.37
CA THR A 226 9.87 3.66 21.87
C THR A 226 8.51 3.92 21.26
N MET A 227 8.17 5.17 21.00
CA MET A 227 6.92 5.53 20.34
C MET A 227 7.05 6.79 19.49
N THR A 228 6.10 6.99 18.61
CA THR A 228 5.83 8.26 17.92
C THR A 228 4.42 8.72 18.21
N ARG A 229 4.15 10.01 18.12
CA ARG A 229 2.84 10.58 18.40
C ARG A 229 2.51 11.71 17.42
N VAL A 230 1.23 11.84 17.08
CA VAL A 230 0.68 12.95 16.31
C VAL A 230 -0.47 13.55 17.07
N GLU A 231 -0.44 14.86 17.27
CA GLU A 231 -1.51 15.64 17.88
C GLU A 231 -2.16 16.51 16.81
N PHE A 232 -3.50 16.53 16.81
CA PHE A 232 -4.30 17.28 15.85
C PHE A 232 -5.10 18.37 16.56
N ASP A 233 -5.04 19.56 16.00
CA ASP A 233 -5.92 20.69 16.27
C ASP A 233 -6.69 21.05 14.99
N ALA A 234 -7.62 22.00 15.07
CA ALA A 234 -8.36 22.48 13.90
C ALA A 234 -7.45 23.13 12.83
N TRP A 235 -6.34 23.72 13.26
CA TRP A 235 -5.45 24.54 12.43
C TRP A 235 -4.01 24.09 12.41
N LEU A 236 -3.66 23.08 13.22
CA LEU A 236 -2.29 22.61 13.30
C LEU A 236 -2.22 21.10 13.60
N GLN A 237 -1.09 20.54 13.22
CA GLN A 237 -0.68 19.18 13.54
C GLN A 237 0.71 19.25 14.15
N ARG A 238 0.93 18.56 15.29
CA ARG A 238 2.26 18.33 15.87
C ARG A 238 2.66 16.89 15.67
N VAL A 239 3.85 16.67 15.12
CA VAL A 239 4.40 15.35 14.88
C VAL A 239 5.62 15.17 15.77
N PHE A 240 5.51 14.20 16.68
CA PHE A 240 6.56 13.83 17.62
C PHE A 240 7.22 12.54 17.15
N ASP A 241 8.50 12.58 16.89
CA ASP A 241 9.29 11.39 16.58
C ASP A 241 9.68 10.60 17.85
N ALA A 242 10.49 9.53 17.70
CA ALA A 242 10.89 8.71 18.82
C ALA A 242 11.87 9.42 19.78
N ASN A 243 12.58 10.48 19.34
CA ASN A 243 13.41 11.30 20.20
C ASN A 243 12.57 12.31 20.97
N ASP A 244 11.55 12.89 20.32
CA ASP A 244 10.63 13.82 20.98
C ASP A 244 9.90 13.18 22.16
N THR A 245 9.48 11.92 21.98
CA THR A 245 8.74 11.15 22.99
C THR A 245 9.64 10.31 23.89
N VAL A 246 10.96 10.41 23.77
CA VAL A 246 11.92 9.53 24.43
C VAL A 246 11.71 9.46 25.93
N LYS A 247 11.51 10.59 26.61
CA LYS A 247 11.31 10.64 28.08
C LYS A 247 10.05 9.94 28.58
N GLU A 248 9.10 9.67 27.67
CA GLU A 248 7.86 8.92 27.96
C GLU A 248 8.01 7.42 27.65
N SER A 249 9.14 7.00 27.07
CA SER A 249 9.35 5.65 26.55
C SER A 249 9.90 4.69 27.62
N GLN A 250 9.50 3.41 27.52
CA GLN A 250 10.06 2.33 28.34
C GLN A 250 11.56 2.16 28.04
N TRP A 251 11.96 2.35 26.79
CA TRP A 251 13.37 2.31 26.37
C TRP A 251 14.27 3.26 27.17
N TYR A 252 13.76 4.47 27.47
CA TYR A 252 14.47 5.46 28.26
C TYR A 252 14.57 5.10 29.75
N VAL A 253 13.46 4.57 30.31
CA VAL A 253 13.40 4.11 31.69
C VAL A 253 14.42 2.98 31.94
N GLU A 254 14.49 2.01 31.05
CA GLU A 254 15.42 0.87 31.12
C GLU A 254 16.90 1.29 31.09
N ARG A 255 17.19 2.49 30.57
CA ARG A 255 18.54 3.08 30.49
C ARG A 255 18.83 4.07 31.63
N GLY A 256 18.03 3.99 32.70
CA GLY A 256 18.24 4.81 33.91
C GLY A 256 17.78 6.25 33.81
N SER A 257 17.01 6.60 32.76
CA SER A 257 16.42 7.94 32.56
C SER A 257 17.41 9.12 32.73
N PRO A 258 18.56 9.12 32.02
CA PRO A 258 19.62 10.12 32.23
C PRO A 258 19.18 11.51 31.75
N ASP A 259 19.09 12.49 32.66
CA ASP A 259 18.63 13.83 32.33
C ASP A 259 19.76 14.78 31.91
N PRO A 260 19.81 15.21 30.63
CA PRO A 260 20.88 16.08 30.14
C PRO A 260 20.86 17.49 30.72
N THR A 261 19.82 17.88 31.45
CA THR A 261 19.75 19.19 32.12
C THR A 261 20.44 19.19 33.48
N SER A 262 20.51 18.04 34.14
CA SER A 262 21.04 17.88 35.51
C SER A 262 22.22 16.92 35.61
N GLN A 263 22.53 16.15 34.56
CA GLN A 263 23.58 15.13 34.56
C GLN A 263 24.57 15.35 33.41
N PRO A 264 25.89 15.12 33.61
CA PRO A 264 26.87 15.12 32.54
C PRO A 264 26.62 13.94 31.57
N GLU A 265 27.16 14.07 30.36
CA GLU A 265 27.10 12.99 29.37
C GLU A 265 27.80 11.71 29.88
N PRO A 266 27.12 10.55 29.90
CA PRO A 266 27.69 9.31 30.42
C PRO A 266 28.58 8.63 29.37
N LEU A 267 29.82 9.04 29.25
CA LEU A 267 30.77 8.63 28.21
C LEU A 267 31.19 7.14 28.30
N ASN A 268 31.06 6.52 29.48
CA ASN A 268 31.50 5.14 29.73
C ASN A 268 30.40 4.09 29.54
N ASP A 269 29.15 4.50 29.29
CA ASP A 269 28.00 3.63 29.05
C ASP A 269 27.32 4.02 27.73
N PRO A 270 27.53 3.26 26.65
CA PRO A 270 26.96 3.58 25.34
C PRO A 270 25.43 3.62 25.32
N GLU A 271 24.75 2.74 26.08
CA GLU A 271 23.30 2.67 26.15
C GLU A 271 22.70 3.87 26.89
N GLN A 272 23.28 4.21 28.03
CA GLN A 272 22.90 5.37 28.80
C GLN A 272 23.23 6.67 28.05
N ARG A 273 24.37 6.70 27.35
CA ARG A 273 24.75 7.81 26.49
C ARG A 273 23.75 8.04 25.35
N ALA A 274 23.30 6.97 24.70
CA ALA A 274 22.27 7.06 23.65
C ALA A 274 20.98 7.67 24.19
N ALA A 275 20.53 7.23 25.37
CA ALA A 275 19.36 7.79 26.04
C ALA A 275 19.52 9.27 26.42
N TRP A 276 20.70 9.64 26.91
CA TRP A 276 21.03 11.03 27.27
C TRP A 276 21.05 11.94 26.03
N LEU A 277 21.65 11.49 24.93
CA LEU A 277 21.65 12.24 23.65
C LEU A 277 20.23 12.41 23.08
N ALA A 278 19.44 11.33 23.07
CA ALA A 278 18.06 11.40 22.61
C ALA A 278 17.21 12.34 23.46
N ALA A 279 17.40 12.34 24.80
CA ALA A 279 16.67 13.23 25.70
C ALA A 279 16.94 14.73 25.48
N ARG A 280 18.01 15.12 24.78
CA ARG A 280 18.28 16.52 24.38
C ARG A 280 17.33 17.01 23.27
N HIS A 281 16.71 16.09 22.55
CA HIS A 281 15.75 16.37 21.49
C HIS A 281 14.31 16.06 21.95
N ALA A 282 14.11 15.82 23.25
CA ALA A 282 12.78 15.57 23.78
C ALA A 282 11.88 16.79 23.65
N ASN A 283 10.65 16.57 23.17
CA ASN A 283 9.63 17.60 23.02
C ASN A 283 10.00 18.74 22.06
N THR A 284 10.59 18.38 20.92
CA THR A 284 10.91 19.28 19.80
C THR A 284 10.11 18.93 18.54
N PRO A 285 8.76 18.84 18.59
CA PRO A 285 7.96 18.32 17.50
C PRO A 285 8.03 19.20 16.24
N ALA A 286 7.90 18.54 15.08
CA ALA A 286 7.58 19.25 13.86
C ALA A 286 6.13 19.76 13.91
N VAL A 287 5.89 21.02 13.55
CA VAL A 287 4.57 21.65 13.57
C VAL A 287 4.15 22.06 12.17
N LEU A 288 2.96 21.63 11.75
CA LEU A 288 2.33 22.04 10.51
C LEU A 288 1.10 22.89 10.82
N HIS A 289 1.03 24.07 10.22
CA HIS A 289 -0.17 24.92 10.28
C HIS A 289 -0.92 24.84 8.96
N PHE A 290 -2.24 24.83 9.05
CA PHE A 290 -3.15 24.68 7.91
C PHE A 290 -4.00 25.94 7.72
N ASP A 291 -4.40 26.18 6.46
CA ASP A 291 -5.42 27.17 6.13
C ASP A 291 -6.83 26.57 6.28
N SER A 292 -7.86 27.38 6.01
CA SER A 292 -9.27 26.96 6.08
C SER A 292 -9.67 25.86 5.08
N LEU A 293 -8.82 25.54 4.12
CA LEU A 293 -9.00 24.47 3.14
C LEU A 293 -8.19 23.21 3.50
N GLY A 294 -7.53 23.21 4.68
CA GLY A 294 -6.68 22.09 5.11
C GLY A 294 -5.34 22.01 4.41
N ARG A 295 -4.89 23.06 3.72
CA ARG A 295 -3.58 23.07 3.04
C ARG A 295 -2.50 23.56 4.00
N PRO A 296 -1.29 22.92 4.02
CA PRO A 296 -0.21 23.36 4.87
C PRO A 296 0.31 24.73 4.40
N VAL A 297 0.34 25.71 5.32
CA VAL A 297 0.83 27.07 5.07
C VAL A 297 2.15 27.38 5.79
N TYR A 298 2.41 26.68 6.91
CA TYR A 298 3.64 26.79 7.68
C TYR A 298 4.11 25.42 8.14
N ALA A 299 5.39 25.11 7.92
CA ALA A 299 6.05 23.96 8.51
C ALA A 299 7.21 24.48 9.38
N ILE A 300 7.23 24.07 10.65
CA ILE A 300 8.25 24.46 11.61
C ILE A 300 8.96 23.19 12.07
N SER A 301 10.28 23.13 11.91
CA SER A 301 11.15 22.10 12.48
C SER A 301 11.86 22.68 13.69
N ASP A 302 11.79 22.02 14.84
CA ASP A 302 12.49 22.38 16.06
C ASP A 302 13.73 21.51 16.22
N TYR A 303 14.90 22.13 16.31
CA TYR A 303 16.19 21.45 16.49
C TYR A 303 16.67 21.47 17.95
N GLY A 304 15.82 21.88 18.86
CA GLY A 304 16.16 22.05 20.27
C GLY A 304 16.98 23.34 20.55
N ALA A 305 17.12 23.64 21.84
CA ALA A 305 17.85 24.85 22.30
C ALA A 305 17.35 26.18 21.69
N GLY A 306 16.05 26.24 21.33
CA GLY A 306 15.43 27.43 20.73
C GLY A 306 15.77 27.66 19.26
N LYS A 307 16.35 26.66 18.58
CA LYS A 307 16.69 26.75 17.15
C LYS A 307 15.57 26.11 16.33
N THR A 308 14.93 26.91 15.48
CA THR A 308 13.87 26.44 14.58
C THR A 308 14.20 26.77 13.14
N ALA A 309 13.68 25.99 12.20
CA ALA A 309 13.61 26.36 10.79
C ALA A 309 12.15 26.39 10.35
N THR A 310 11.81 27.37 9.53
CA THR A 310 10.44 27.57 9.05
C THR A 310 10.40 27.55 7.54
N ILE A 311 9.46 26.81 6.99
CA ILE A 311 9.08 26.84 5.58
C ILE A 311 7.67 27.41 5.51
N ARG A 312 7.45 28.40 4.63
CA ARG A 312 6.15 29.00 4.39
C ARG A 312 5.69 28.67 2.98
N SER A 313 4.44 28.25 2.83
CA SER A 313 3.80 28.01 1.54
C SER A 313 2.66 28.99 1.35
N GLU A 314 2.64 29.69 0.25
CA GLU A 314 1.52 30.52 -0.19
C GLU A 314 0.88 29.90 -1.42
N SER A 315 -0.44 29.74 -1.39
CA SER A 315 -1.22 29.24 -2.52
C SER A 315 -2.33 30.23 -2.84
N ASP A 316 -2.65 30.36 -4.11
CA ASP A 316 -3.87 31.10 -4.50
C ASP A 316 -5.14 30.35 -4.04
N LEU A 317 -6.29 31.00 -4.16
CA LEU A 317 -7.57 30.41 -3.76
C LEU A 317 -7.89 29.11 -4.50
N THR A 318 -7.39 28.97 -5.72
CA THR A 318 -7.63 27.78 -6.56
C THR A 318 -6.61 26.66 -6.29
N GLY A 319 -5.54 26.93 -5.56
CA GLY A 319 -4.43 26.00 -5.32
C GLY A 319 -3.54 25.75 -6.51
N ARG A 320 -3.69 26.53 -7.60
CA ARG A 320 -2.91 26.33 -8.84
C ARG A 320 -1.53 26.94 -8.78
N ASN A 321 -1.41 28.08 -8.11
CA ASN A 321 -0.11 28.72 -7.86
C ASN A 321 0.29 28.42 -6.43
N ALA A 322 1.47 27.86 -6.25
CA ALA A 322 2.07 27.70 -4.95
C ALA A 322 3.50 28.25 -4.98
N THR A 323 3.85 29.03 -3.97
CA THR A 323 5.20 29.56 -3.78
C THR A 323 5.69 29.15 -2.40
N ILE A 324 6.88 28.59 -2.34
CA ILE A 324 7.52 28.11 -1.11
C ILE A 324 8.67 29.03 -0.77
N TYR A 325 8.69 29.48 0.48
CA TYR A 325 9.70 30.37 1.04
C TYR A 325 10.49 29.67 2.13
N ASP A 326 11.79 29.94 2.20
CA ASP A 326 12.63 29.51 3.31
C ASP A 326 12.48 30.45 4.53
N GLN A 327 13.21 30.15 5.60
CA GLN A 327 13.23 30.93 6.83
C GLN A 327 13.64 32.40 6.61
N LEU A 328 14.46 32.71 5.60
CA LEU A 328 14.90 34.06 5.24
C LEU A 328 13.93 34.72 4.26
N GLN A 329 12.74 34.18 4.03
CA GLN A 329 11.73 34.68 3.10
C GLN A 329 12.18 34.68 1.63
N ARG A 330 13.14 33.85 1.28
CA ARG A 330 13.59 33.67 -0.11
C ARG A 330 12.73 32.61 -0.77
N VAL A 331 12.35 32.84 -2.01
CA VAL A 331 11.65 31.84 -2.81
C VAL A 331 12.59 30.68 -3.10
N VAL A 332 12.24 29.48 -2.65
CA VAL A 332 12.99 28.23 -2.91
C VAL A 332 12.32 27.36 -3.96
N ALA A 333 11.02 27.51 -4.14
CA ALA A 333 10.28 26.85 -5.20
C ALA A 333 9.02 27.62 -5.53
N SER A 334 8.59 27.55 -6.80
CA SER A 334 7.26 27.96 -7.23
C SER A 334 6.73 26.93 -8.21
N SER A 335 5.45 26.63 -8.11
CA SER A 335 4.75 25.74 -9.02
C SER A 335 3.50 26.43 -9.55
N PHE A 336 3.19 26.15 -10.80
CA PHE A 336 1.93 26.52 -11.44
C PHE A 336 1.31 25.25 -12.00
N THR A 337 0.14 24.93 -11.49
CA THR A 337 -0.67 23.85 -12.06
C THR A 337 -1.74 24.46 -12.95
N GLY A 338 -1.43 24.61 -14.25
CA GLY A 338 -2.40 25.06 -15.24
C GLY A 338 -3.57 24.09 -15.33
N MET A 339 -4.81 24.61 -15.41
CA MET A 339 -5.89 23.79 -15.97
C MET A 339 -5.68 23.74 -17.46
N VAL A 340 -5.66 22.56 -17.97
CA VAL A 340 -5.74 22.21 -19.37
C VAL A 340 -7.21 22.15 -19.79
#